data_18985479ea628e0903bec944dc55213e
#
_entry.id   18985479ea628e0903bec944dc55213e
#
_cell.length_a   1.000
_cell.length_b   1.000
_cell.length_c   1.000
_cell.angle_alpha   90.00
_cell.angle_beta   90.00
_cell.angle_gamma   90.00
#
_symmetry.space_group_name_H-M   'P 1'
#
loop_
_entity.id
_entity.type
_entity.pdbx_description
1 polymer ?
#
loop_
_entity_poly.entity_id
_entity_poly.type
_entity_poly.pdbx_seq_one_letter_code
_entity_poly.pdbx_strand_id
1 'polypeptide(L)'
;MGGDGLSMDFREAMQRALALAWGGWGRVRPNPLVGALVLRDGVVVGEGFHAEFGGPHGEVLALVAAGERARGGDLVVSLEPCAHHGKTPPCSDAILAAGIRRVVYGARDEDPVARGGAEALRRAGVEVQGGVMEAEVRSQNALFFHRFAGRARPLVALKLAVSLDARIADRRGNSRWVSGPEARDFVHWLRAGFDAIAVGGGTVRADDPSLTVRGAVTPSKPPLRVVLDRRAELSPDSGLVRTARETPTLALLGRDAPPAMSAALQAAGVEIGVADGPPEALAELARRGVASVLVEGGGVVAGRWLEADVVDRLYLVVAPLWLGEEGVSAFAGLPGSAIEGARRWRTVERRALGDDTLLVMDRP
;
A
#
# COMPACT_ATOMS: atom_id res chain seq x y z
N MET A 1 0.49 -37.35 -29.82
CA MET A 1 0.56 -37.26 -28.33
C MET A 1 0.19 -35.83 -27.99
N GLY A 2 -1.10 -35.60 -27.70
CA GLY A 2 -1.61 -34.29 -27.28
C GLY A 2 -1.22 -34.06 -25.85
N GLY A 3 -0.47 -32.98 -25.60
CA GLY A 3 -0.25 -32.48 -24.23
C GLY A 3 -1.59 -31.95 -23.70
N ASP A 4 -2.11 -32.56 -22.65
CA ASP A 4 -3.15 -32.02 -21.80
C ASP A 4 -2.64 -30.71 -21.17
N GLY A 5 -2.65 -29.64 -21.93
CA GLY A 5 -2.57 -28.30 -21.41
C GLY A 5 -3.84 -28.08 -20.60
N LEU A 6 -3.76 -28.18 -19.26
CA LEU A 6 -4.86 -27.86 -18.36
C LEU A 6 -5.38 -26.47 -18.75
N SER A 7 -6.63 -26.39 -19.19
CA SER A 7 -7.33 -25.14 -19.49
C SER A 7 -7.39 -24.33 -18.18
N MET A 8 -6.80 -23.14 -18.17
CA MET A 8 -6.80 -22.22 -17.03
C MET A 8 -8.23 -21.75 -16.73
N ASP A 9 -8.68 -21.93 -15.50
CA ASP A 9 -9.96 -21.38 -15.08
C ASP A 9 -9.87 -19.87 -14.77
N PHE A 10 -11.03 -19.21 -14.64
CA PHE A 10 -11.06 -17.76 -14.41
C PHE A 10 -10.52 -17.34 -13.04
N ARG A 11 -10.54 -18.23 -12.06
CA ARG A 11 -9.96 -17.96 -10.75
C ARG A 11 -8.43 -17.99 -10.81
N GLU A 12 -7.87 -18.98 -11.47
CA GLU A 12 -6.42 -19.08 -11.73
C GLU A 12 -5.92 -17.90 -12.58
N ALA A 13 -6.68 -17.55 -13.63
CA ALA A 13 -6.36 -16.38 -14.45
C ALA A 13 -6.40 -15.07 -13.63
N MET A 14 -7.37 -14.92 -12.74
CA MET A 14 -7.46 -13.76 -11.84
C MET A 14 -6.30 -13.72 -10.85
N GLN A 15 -5.88 -14.85 -10.29
CA GLN A 15 -4.68 -14.91 -9.43
C GLN A 15 -3.44 -14.43 -10.16
N ARG A 16 -3.27 -14.85 -11.42
CA ARG A 16 -2.15 -14.40 -12.27
C ARG A 16 -2.27 -12.91 -12.60
N ALA A 17 -3.48 -12.39 -12.89
CA ALA A 17 -3.70 -10.96 -13.11
C ALA A 17 -3.32 -10.13 -11.87
N LEU A 18 -3.71 -10.58 -10.67
CA LEU A 18 -3.32 -9.96 -9.40
C LEU A 18 -1.79 -9.97 -9.19
N ALA A 19 -1.13 -11.08 -9.52
CA ALA A 19 0.32 -11.18 -9.43
C ALA A 19 1.02 -10.19 -10.38
N LEU A 20 0.57 -10.09 -11.63
CA LEU A 20 1.08 -9.13 -12.63
C LEU A 20 0.89 -7.67 -12.18
N ALA A 21 -0.25 -7.35 -11.57
CA ALA A 21 -0.60 -6.01 -11.13
C ALA A 21 0.43 -5.39 -10.16
N TRP A 22 1.11 -6.22 -9.36
CA TRP A 22 2.19 -5.76 -8.47
C TRP A 22 3.36 -5.12 -9.22
N GLY A 23 3.54 -5.41 -10.51
CA GLY A 23 4.50 -4.72 -11.37
C GLY A 23 4.32 -3.20 -11.44
N GLY A 24 3.12 -2.69 -11.14
CA GLY A 24 2.82 -1.26 -11.07
C GLY A 24 3.07 -0.60 -9.70
N TRP A 25 3.43 -1.38 -8.66
CA TRP A 25 3.59 -0.87 -7.30
C TRP A 25 4.55 0.32 -7.22
N GLY A 26 4.14 1.38 -6.54
CA GLY A 26 4.91 2.62 -6.39
C GLY A 26 4.92 3.54 -7.62
N ARG A 27 4.42 3.10 -8.79
CA ARG A 27 4.50 3.87 -10.04
C ARG A 27 3.15 4.33 -10.60
N VAL A 28 2.07 3.61 -10.30
CA VAL A 28 0.75 3.90 -10.87
C VAL A 28 -0.07 4.93 -10.11
N ARG A 29 0.30 5.26 -8.87
CA ARG A 29 -0.49 6.19 -8.03
C ARG A 29 -0.77 7.52 -8.72
N PRO A 30 -2.00 8.04 -8.62
CA PRO A 30 -3.12 7.64 -7.79
C PRO A 30 -4.01 6.52 -8.38
N ASN A 31 -3.67 5.94 -9.53
CA ASN A 31 -4.40 4.87 -10.20
C ASN A 31 -4.31 3.55 -9.42
N PRO A 32 -5.26 2.63 -9.64
CA PRO A 32 -5.21 1.28 -9.07
C PRO A 32 -4.14 0.41 -9.74
N LEU A 33 -3.76 -0.64 -9.03
CA LEU A 33 -2.99 -1.75 -9.60
C LEU A 33 -3.94 -2.61 -10.43
N VAL A 34 -3.69 -2.70 -11.73
CA VAL A 34 -4.52 -3.49 -12.67
C VAL A 34 -3.64 -4.43 -13.46
N GLY A 35 -3.99 -5.71 -13.43
CA GLY A 35 -3.42 -6.74 -14.28
C GLY A 35 -4.51 -7.40 -15.11
N ALA A 36 -4.16 -7.83 -16.32
CA ALA A 36 -5.09 -8.42 -17.27
C ALA A 36 -4.46 -9.56 -18.07
N LEU A 37 -5.27 -10.54 -18.43
CA LEU A 37 -4.92 -11.66 -19.31
C LEU A 37 -5.95 -11.81 -20.39
N VAL A 38 -5.50 -12.16 -21.60
CA VAL A 38 -6.37 -12.63 -22.69
C VAL A 38 -6.21 -14.14 -22.80
N LEU A 39 -7.33 -14.85 -22.71
CA LEU A 39 -7.41 -16.31 -22.86
C LEU A 39 -8.05 -16.66 -24.19
N ARG A 40 -7.49 -17.66 -24.90
CA ARG A 40 -8.09 -18.28 -26.01
C ARG A 40 -8.17 -19.80 -25.78
N ASP A 41 -9.39 -20.31 -25.72
CA ASP A 41 -9.64 -21.75 -25.44
C ASP A 41 -8.93 -22.22 -24.13
N GLY A 42 -8.95 -21.36 -23.10
CA GLY A 42 -8.31 -21.61 -21.80
C GLY A 42 -6.78 -21.41 -21.77
N VAL A 43 -6.16 -21.01 -22.90
CA VAL A 43 -4.72 -20.75 -22.98
C VAL A 43 -4.45 -19.24 -22.93
N VAL A 44 -3.47 -18.80 -22.14
CA VAL A 44 -3.03 -17.40 -22.10
C VAL A 44 -2.36 -17.04 -23.43
N VAL A 45 -2.91 -16.06 -24.14
CA VAL A 45 -2.38 -15.56 -25.41
C VAL A 45 -1.85 -14.14 -25.33
N GLY A 46 -2.15 -13.43 -24.24
CA GLY A 46 -1.59 -12.11 -23.96
C GLY A 46 -1.78 -11.77 -22.49
N GLU A 47 -0.87 -10.98 -21.95
CA GLU A 47 -0.93 -10.48 -20.58
C GLU A 47 -0.34 -9.07 -20.48
N GLY A 48 -0.79 -8.31 -19.52
CA GLY A 48 -0.33 -6.96 -19.28
C GLY A 48 -0.74 -6.45 -17.91
N PHE A 49 -0.11 -5.38 -17.49
CA PHE A 49 -0.46 -4.68 -16.25
C PHE A 49 -0.24 -3.18 -16.42
N HIS A 50 -0.96 -2.37 -15.65
CA HIS A 50 -0.74 -0.92 -15.63
C HIS A 50 0.60 -0.63 -14.96
N ALA A 51 1.59 -0.18 -15.76
CA ALA A 51 2.98 -0.08 -15.31
C ALA A 51 3.29 1.27 -14.63
N GLU A 52 2.66 2.36 -15.09
CA GLU A 52 2.93 3.71 -14.60
C GLU A 52 1.75 4.66 -14.84
N PHE A 53 1.65 5.69 -14.00
CA PHE A 53 0.61 6.71 -14.10
C PHE A 53 0.65 7.45 -15.43
N GLY A 54 -0.47 7.43 -16.16
CA GLY A 54 -0.62 8.05 -17.46
C GLY A 54 -0.17 7.18 -18.64
N GLY A 55 0.40 6.02 -18.37
CA GLY A 55 0.68 4.99 -19.38
C GLY A 55 -0.54 4.16 -19.74
N PRO A 56 -0.40 3.20 -20.67
CA PRO A 56 -1.48 2.28 -21.07
C PRO A 56 -2.00 1.47 -19.89
N HIS A 57 -3.29 1.17 -19.88
CA HIS A 57 -3.90 0.28 -18.91
C HIS A 57 -3.56 -1.19 -19.18
N GLY A 58 -3.66 -2.03 -18.14
CA GLY A 58 -3.31 -3.45 -18.24
C GLY A 58 -4.06 -4.20 -19.33
N GLU A 59 -5.35 -3.88 -19.53
CA GLU A 59 -6.19 -4.46 -20.57
C GLU A 59 -5.63 -4.19 -21.96
N VAL A 60 -5.24 -2.94 -22.23
CA VAL A 60 -4.68 -2.54 -23.54
C VAL A 60 -3.38 -3.29 -23.81
N LEU A 61 -2.51 -3.40 -22.80
CA LEU A 61 -1.24 -4.13 -22.94
C LEU A 61 -1.47 -5.62 -23.18
N ALA A 62 -2.43 -6.24 -22.48
CA ALA A 62 -2.79 -7.63 -22.67
C ALA A 62 -3.35 -7.89 -24.08
N LEU A 63 -4.22 -6.99 -24.58
CA LEU A 63 -4.78 -7.05 -25.92
C LEU A 63 -3.70 -6.89 -27.02
N VAL A 64 -2.78 -5.95 -26.85
CA VAL A 64 -1.64 -5.76 -27.76
C VAL A 64 -0.76 -7.01 -27.80
N ALA A 65 -0.44 -7.59 -26.64
CA ALA A 65 0.35 -8.82 -26.55
C ALA A 65 -0.36 -10.03 -27.20
N ALA A 66 -1.69 -10.10 -27.12
CA ALA A 66 -2.48 -11.14 -27.75
C ALA A 66 -2.55 -10.99 -29.30
N GLY A 67 -2.61 -9.74 -29.78
CA GLY A 67 -2.80 -9.43 -31.20
C GLY A 67 -4.09 -10.07 -31.77
N GLU A 68 -4.04 -10.61 -32.94
CA GLU A 68 -5.20 -11.28 -33.61
C GLU A 68 -5.77 -12.46 -32.80
N ARG A 69 -4.99 -13.07 -31.91
CA ARG A 69 -5.45 -14.17 -31.05
C ARG A 69 -6.48 -13.72 -30.00
N ALA A 70 -6.60 -12.41 -29.76
CA ALA A 70 -7.60 -11.86 -28.85
C ALA A 70 -9.04 -12.09 -29.38
N ARG A 71 -9.23 -12.09 -30.67
CA ARG A 71 -10.56 -12.17 -31.28
C ARG A 71 -11.32 -13.44 -30.88
N GLY A 72 -12.52 -13.25 -30.31
CA GLY A 72 -13.36 -14.33 -29.78
C GLY A 72 -12.80 -14.97 -28.49
N GLY A 73 -11.75 -14.39 -27.89
CA GLY A 73 -11.19 -14.79 -26.60
C GLY A 73 -11.92 -14.21 -25.41
N ASP A 74 -11.46 -14.56 -24.23
CA ASP A 74 -11.91 -14.05 -22.95
C ASP A 74 -10.84 -13.10 -22.34
N LEU A 75 -11.26 -11.94 -21.84
CA LEU A 75 -10.39 -11.04 -21.08
C LEU A 75 -10.67 -11.20 -19.59
N VAL A 76 -9.64 -11.53 -18.81
CA VAL A 76 -9.69 -11.53 -17.34
C VAL A 76 -8.89 -10.34 -16.84
N VAL A 77 -9.52 -9.49 -16.03
CA VAL A 77 -8.91 -8.25 -15.52
C VAL A 77 -9.25 -8.03 -14.04
N SER A 78 -8.28 -7.56 -13.26
CA SER A 78 -8.48 -7.41 -11.82
C SER A 78 -9.50 -6.34 -11.42
N LEU A 79 -9.69 -5.29 -12.23
CA LEU A 79 -10.64 -4.21 -11.97
C LEU A 79 -11.60 -4.05 -13.16
N GLU A 80 -12.81 -3.56 -12.94
CA GLU A 80 -13.78 -3.22 -14.00
C GLU A 80 -13.11 -2.32 -15.05
N PRO A 81 -13.18 -2.66 -16.37
CA PRO A 81 -12.65 -1.83 -17.44
C PRO A 81 -13.24 -0.42 -17.44
N CYS A 82 -12.45 0.59 -17.68
CA CYS A 82 -12.93 1.97 -17.70
C CYS A 82 -13.75 2.28 -18.95
N ALA A 83 -14.72 3.24 -18.81
CA ALA A 83 -15.60 3.73 -19.88
C ALA A 83 -15.36 5.20 -20.25
N HIS A 84 -14.39 5.88 -19.63
CA HIS A 84 -14.16 7.31 -19.84
C HIS A 84 -12.92 7.58 -20.68
N HIS A 85 -12.94 8.70 -21.41
CA HIS A 85 -11.75 9.26 -22.04
C HIS A 85 -10.96 10.06 -21.00
N GLY A 86 -9.84 9.50 -20.56
CA GLY A 86 -8.90 10.16 -19.67
C GLY A 86 -7.63 10.59 -20.41
N LYS A 87 -6.46 10.27 -19.84
CA LYS A 87 -5.17 10.41 -20.55
C LYS A 87 -5.01 9.37 -21.67
N THR A 88 -5.74 8.28 -21.59
CA THR A 88 -5.83 7.20 -22.58
C THR A 88 -7.28 7.01 -23.01
N PRO A 89 -7.54 6.45 -24.22
CA PRO A 89 -8.88 6.04 -24.61
C PRO A 89 -9.47 5.01 -23.65
N PRO A 90 -10.83 4.85 -23.59
CA PRO A 90 -11.48 3.86 -22.76
C PRO A 90 -11.02 2.43 -23.05
N CYS A 91 -10.82 1.63 -22.01
CA CYS A 91 -10.50 0.21 -22.17
C CYS A 91 -11.67 -0.55 -22.83
N SER A 92 -12.92 -0.14 -22.54
CA SER A 92 -14.11 -0.71 -23.22
C SER A 92 -14.01 -0.65 -24.73
N ASP A 93 -13.54 0.46 -25.30
CA ASP A 93 -13.42 0.61 -26.75
C ASP A 93 -12.33 -0.30 -27.33
N ALA A 94 -11.18 -0.42 -26.65
CA ALA A 94 -10.11 -1.32 -27.06
C ALA A 94 -10.55 -2.79 -27.00
N ILE A 95 -11.34 -3.18 -25.99
CA ILE A 95 -11.89 -4.52 -25.81
C ILE A 95 -12.85 -4.87 -26.97
N LEU A 96 -13.74 -3.92 -27.33
CA LEU A 96 -14.67 -4.09 -28.45
C LEU A 96 -13.94 -4.20 -29.81
N ALA A 97 -12.95 -3.32 -30.03
CA ALA A 97 -12.15 -3.35 -31.27
C ALA A 97 -11.37 -4.65 -31.41
N ALA A 98 -10.86 -5.22 -30.33
CA ALA A 98 -10.17 -6.51 -30.31
C ALA A 98 -11.10 -7.72 -30.54
N GLY A 99 -12.44 -7.54 -30.50
CA GLY A 99 -13.41 -8.58 -30.68
C GLY A 99 -13.44 -9.63 -29.56
N ILE A 100 -13.21 -9.21 -28.34
CA ILE A 100 -13.36 -10.05 -27.14
C ILE A 100 -14.82 -10.46 -26.98
N ARG A 101 -15.06 -11.74 -26.72
CA ARG A 101 -16.43 -12.27 -26.53
C ARG A 101 -16.92 -12.19 -25.11
N ARG A 102 -15.98 -12.29 -24.11
CA ARG A 102 -16.30 -12.29 -22.67
C ARG A 102 -15.26 -11.48 -21.89
N VAL A 103 -15.75 -10.74 -20.91
CA VAL A 103 -14.91 -10.06 -19.91
C VAL A 103 -15.25 -10.57 -18.52
N VAL A 104 -14.21 -10.99 -17.78
CA VAL A 104 -14.30 -11.41 -16.38
C VAL A 104 -13.51 -10.42 -15.55
N TYR A 105 -14.15 -9.73 -14.61
CA TYR A 105 -13.42 -8.78 -13.75
C TYR A 105 -13.58 -9.11 -12.25
N GLY A 106 -12.58 -8.66 -11.47
CA GLY A 106 -12.54 -8.89 -10.03
C GLY A 106 -13.46 -7.94 -9.26
N ALA A 107 -13.07 -6.69 -9.07
CA ALA A 107 -13.85 -5.69 -8.35
C ALA A 107 -14.42 -4.63 -9.30
N ARG A 108 -15.53 -4.00 -8.90
CA ARG A 108 -16.05 -2.80 -9.59
C ARG A 108 -15.11 -1.62 -9.37
N ASP A 109 -15.05 -0.74 -10.37
CA ASP A 109 -14.40 0.56 -10.21
C ASP A 109 -15.31 1.51 -9.43
N GLU A 110 -14.82 2.05 -8.32
CA GLU A 110 -15.55 3.00 -7.47
C GLU A 110 -15.33 4.45 -7.88
N ASP A 111 -14.39 4.72 -8.79
CA ASP A 111 -14.21 6.07 -9.34
C ASP A 111 -15.44 6.44 -10.19
N PRO A 112 -16.23 7.46 -9.77
CA PRO A 112 -17.44 7.85 -10.50
C PRO A 112 -17.15 8.32 -11.94
N VAL A 113 -15.90 8.70 -12.24
CA VAL A 113 -15.48 9.11 -13.58
C VAL A 113 -15.12 7.90 -14.44
N ALA A 114 -14.47 6.89 -13.88
CA ALA A 114 -13.93 5.75 -14.63
C ALA A 114 -14.94 4.60 -14.83
N ARG A 115 -15.83 4.38 -13.85
CA ARG A 115 -16.78 3.27 -13.83
C ARG A 115 -17.72 3.22 -15.02
N GLY A 116 -18.33 2.04 -15.25
CA GLY A 116 -19.41 1.86 -16.23
C GLY A 116 -18.99 1.10 -17.48
N GLY A 117 -17.74 0.66 -17.57
CA GLY A 117 -17.28 -0.14 -18.71
C GLY A 117 -17.97 -1.49 -18.81
N ALA A 118 -18.27 -2.13 -17.69
CA ALA A 118 -19.04 -3.38 -17.67
C ALA A 118 -20.41 -3.22 -18.34
N GLU A 119 -21.13 -2.13 -18.06
CA GLU A 119 -22.42 -1.84 -18.67
C GLU A 119 -22.30 -1.48 -20.17
N ALA A 120 -21.25 -0.73 -20.54
CA ALA A 120 -20.97 -0.40 -21.93
C ALA A 120 -20.70 -1.68 -22.76
N LEU A 121 -19.89 -2.58 -22.25
CA LEU A 121 -19.57 -3.85 -22.89
C LEU A 121 -20.80 -4.76 -23.02
N ARG A 122 -21.65 -4.88 -21.99
CA ARG A 122 -22.90 -5.66 -22.07
C ARG A 122 -23.83 -5.12 -23.15
N ARG A 123 -24.00 -3.80 -23.22
CA ARG A 123 -24.83 -3.17 -24.27
C ARG A 123 -24.29 -3.43 -25.66
N ALA A 124 -22.99 -3.60 -25.80
CA ALA A 124 -22.38 -3.98 -27.11
C ALA A 124 -22.38 -5.47 -27.38
N GLY A 125 -23.01 -6.32 -26.55
CA GLY A 125 -23.14 -7.74 -26.74
C GLY A 125 -22.00 -8.60 -26.22
N VAL A 126 -21.07 -8.02 -25.42
CA VAL A 126 -20.02 -8.79 -24.76
C VAL A 126 -20.58 -9.44 -23.49
N GLU A 127 -20.28 -10.71 -23.26
CA GLU A 127 -20.59 -11.39 -22.00
C GLU A 127 -19.73 -10.80 -20.86
N VAL A 128 -20.33 -10.36 -19.75
CA VAL A 128 -19.58 -9.74 -18.66
C VAL A 128 -19.93 -10.36 -17.31
N GLN A 129 -18.94 -10.92 -16.64
CA GLN A 129 -18.99 -11.49 -15.29
C GLN A 129 -18.11 -10.68 -14.35
N GLY A 130 -18.63 -10.24 -13.21
CA GLY A 130 -17.87 -9.54 -12.17
C GLY A 130 -17.83 -10.32 -10.85
N GLY A 131 -16.98 -9.88 -9.94
CA GLY A 131 -16.90 -10.40 -8.57
C GLY A 131 -15.94 -11.58 -8.39
N VAL A 132 -15.12 -11.92 -9.39
CA VAL A 132 -14.16 -13.01 -9.26
C VAL A 132 -12.97 -12.57 -8.42
N MET A 133 -12.81 -13.16 -7.22
CA MET A 133 -11.80 -12.79 -6.23
C MET A 133 -11.87 -11.30 -5.82
N GLU A 134 -13.08 -10.77 -5.66
CA GLU A 134 -13.30 -9.35 -5.34
C GLU A 134 -12.58 -8.93 -4.05
N ALA A 135 -12.60 -9.77 -3.03
CA ALA A 135 -11.97 -9.48 -1.74
C ALA A 135 -10.45 -9.32 -1.86
N GLU A 136 -9.81 -10.16 -2.66
CA GLU A 136 -8.37 -10.12 -2.93
C GLU A 136 -8.00 -8.88 -3.76
N VAL A 137 -8.80 -8.55 -4.79
CA VAL A 137 -8.62 -7.33 -5.60
C VAL A 137 -8.75 -6.08 -4.74
N ARG A 138 -9.77 -6.02 -3.88
CA ARG A 138 -9.98 -4.89 -2.94
C ARG A 138 -8.84 -4.78 -1.93
N SER A 139 -8.36 -5.90 -1.41
CA SER A 139 -7.22 -5.91 -0.49
C SER A 139 -5.94 -5.43 -1.15
N GLN A 140 -5.64 -5.88 -2.39
CA GLN A 140 -4.49 -5.40 -3.15
C GLN A 140 -4.58 -3.89 -3.44
N ASN A 141 -5.77 -3.40 -3.75
CA ASN A 141 -6.05 -2.01 -4.08
C ASN A 141 -6.62 -1.18 -2.92
N ALA A 142 -6.32 -1.55 -1.66
CA ALA A 142 -6.86 -0.86 -0.49
C ALA A 142 -6.60 0.66 -0.51
N LEU A 143 -5.43 1.10 -0.99
CA LEU A 143 -5.07 2.52 -1.14
C LEU A 143 -6.00 3.25 -2.12
N PHE A 144 -6.37 2.59 -3.22
CA PHE A 144 -7.29 3.14 -4.22
C PHE A 144 -8.71 3.22 -3.67
N PHE A 145 -9.25 2.10 -3.16
CA PHE A 145 -10.62 2.05 -2.65
C PHE A 145 -10.87 2.94 -1.43
N HIS A 146 -9.86 3.15 -0.59
CA HIS A 146 -9.98 4.04 0.56
C HIS A 146 -10.37 5.47 0.17
N ARG A 147 -9.92 5.96 -0.99
CA ARG A 147 -10.26 7.31 -1.49
C ARG A 147 -11.75 7.49 -1.75
N PHE A 148 -12.47 6.41 -2.06
CA PHE A 148 -13.90 6.41 -2.35
C PHE A 148 -14.76 5.94 -1.19
N ALA A 149 -14.16 5.51 -0.07
CA ALA A 149 -14.87 5.04 1.12
C ALA A 149 -15.49 6.16 1.98
N GLY A 150 -15.55 7.40 1.49
CA GLY A 150 -16.12 8.55 2.20
C GLY A 150 -15.30 9.00 3.43
N ARG A 151 -14.07 8.57 3.57
CA ARG A 151 -13.19 8.94 4.68
C ARG A 151 -12.34 10.15 4.30
N ALA A 152 -12.47 11.23 5.07
CA ALA A 152 -11.73 12.50 4.83
C ALA A 152 -10.28 12.47 5.37
N ARG A 153 -9.67 11.29 5.53
CA ARG A 153 -8.31 11.11 6.06
C ARG A 153 -7.49 10.14 5.21
N PRO A 154 -6.15 10.21 5.28
CA PRO A 154 -5.29 9.21 4.65
C PRO A 154 -5.60 7.78 5.12
N LEU A 155 -5.39 6.79 4.24
CA LEU A 155 -5.28 5.41 4.68
C LEU A 155 -4.04 5.26 5.57
N VAL A 156 -4.21 4.60 6.70
CA VAL A 156 -3.13 4.36 7.67
C VAL A 156 -2.73 2.90 7.65
N ALA A 157 -1.50 2.65 7.25
CA ALA A 157 -0.85 1.36 7.44
C ALA A 157 0.17 1.46 8.58
N LEU A 158 0.09 0.56 9.55
CA LEU A 158 1.09 0.42 10.62
C LEU A 158 1.97 -0.77 10.30
N LYS A 159 3.30 -0.58 10.28
CA LYS A 159 4.26 -1.67 10.08
C LYS A 159 5.14 -1.84 11.31
N LEU A 160 5.24 -3.06 11.80
CA LEU A 160 6.13 -3.45 12.89
C LEU A 160 6.93 -4.70 12.51
N ALA A 161 8.18 -4.77 13.00
CA ALA A 161 8.94 -6.01 13.07
C ALA A 161 9.09 -6.39 14.55
N VAL A 162 8.69 -7.59 14.90
CA VAL A 162 8.60 -8.03 16.31
C VAL A 162 9.23 -9.42 16.49
N SER A 163 9.72 -9.67 17.69
CA SER A 163 10.06 -11.02 18.16
C SER A 163 8.80 -11.85 18.43
N LEU A 164 8.94 -13.15 18.69
CA LEU A 164 7.83 -14.05 19.07
C LEU A 164 7.09 -13.57 20.33
N ASP A 165 7.76 -12.89 21.23
CA ASP A 165 7.19 -12.30 22.46
C ASP A 165 6.81 -10.82 22.31
N ALA A 166 6.57 -10.36 21.06
CA ALA A 166 6.09 -9.03 20.70
C ALA A 166 7.00 -7.88 21.20
N ARG A 167 8.31 -8.02 21.05
CA ARG A 167 9.30 -6.98 21.32
C ARG A 167 9.86 -6.41 20.02
N ILE A 168 10.16 -5.13 20.00
CA ILE A 168 10.75 -4.42 18.85
C ILE A 168 12.24 -4.09 19.03
N ALA A 169 12.76 -4.23 20.23
CA ALA A 169 14.17 -4.04 20.57
C ALA A 169 14.52 -4.82 21.84
N ASP A 170 15.81 -5.05 22.06
CA ASP A 170 16.32 -5.65 23.30
C ASP A 170 16.18 -4.69 24.50
N ARG A 171 16.58 -5.14 25.70
CA ARG A 171 16.56 -4.33 26.93
C ARG A 171 17.42 -3.07 26.92
N ARG A 172 18.36 -2.97 25.96
CA ARG A 172 19.22 -1.80 25.76
C ARG A 172 18.68 -0.86 24.70
N GLY A 173 17.54 -1.22 24.07
CA GLY A 173 16.92 -0.45 22.99
C GLY A 173 17.50 -0.74 21.61
N ASN A 174 18.36 -1.78 21.42
CA ASN A 174 18.89 -2.14 20.12
C ASN A 174 17.83 -2.89 19.31
N SER A 175 17.43 -2.30 18.19
CA SER A 175 16.47 -2.89 17.23
C SER A 175 17.16 -3.61 16.05
N ARG A 176 18.48 -3.46 15.90
CA ARG A 176 19.24 -3.95 14.74
C ARG A 176 19.92 -5.27 15.06
N TRP A 177 19.46 -6.40 14.46
CA TRP A 177 18.33 -6.52 13.54
C TRP A 177 17.36 -7.52 14.13
N VAL A 178 16.16 -7.09 14.42
CA VAL A 178 15.08 -8.00 14.86
C VAL A 178 14.63 -8.89 13.70
N SER A 179 14.54 -8.34 12.48
CA SER A 179 14.10 -9.10 11.29
C SER A 179 15.22 -9.29 10.27
N GLY A 180 15.10 -10.34 9.45
CA GLY A 180 16.05 -10.75 8.42
C GLY A 180 16.17 -9.79 7.22
N PRO A 181 17.09 -10.06 6.29
CA PRO A 181 17.32 -9.22 5.11
C PRO A 181 16.10 -9.15 4.18
N GLU A 182 15.40 -10.26 3.95
CA GLU A 182 14.22 -10.33 3.07
C GLU A 182 13.07 -9.46 3.62
N ALA A 183 12.91 -9.41 4.94
CA ALA A 183 11.94 -8.52 5.56
C ALA A 183 12.31 -7.04 5.40
N ARG A 184 13.61 -6.70 5.43
CA ARG A 184 14.08 -5.33 5.18
C ARG A 184 13.86 -4.92 3.72
N ASP A 185 14.11 -5.82 2.77
CA ASP A 185 13.85 -5.58 1.34
C ASP A 185 12.34 -5.37 1.10
N PHE A 186 11.50 -6.19 1.77
CA PHE A 186 10.05 -6.00 1.74
C PHE A 186 9.64 -4.62 2.27
N VAL A 187 10.23 -4.11 3.35
CA VAL A 187 9.93 -2.78 3.88
C VAL A 187 10.28 -1.69 2.86
N HIS A 188 11.40 -1.78 2.18
CA HIS A 188 11.76 -0.84 1.13
C HIS A 188 10.79 -0.89 -0.05
N TRP A 189 10.38 -2.08 -0.47
CA TRP A 189 9.32 -2.25 -1.46
C TRP A 189 7.99 -1.67 -0.98
N LEU A 190 7.60 -1.94 0.27
CA LEU A 190 6.35 -1.45 0.87
C LEU A 190 6.28 0.08 0.85
N ARG A 191 7.37 0.76 1.25
CA ARG A 191 7.47 2.23 1.27
C ARG A 191 7.16 2.86 -0.09
N ALA A 192 7.53 2.23 -1.18
CA ALA A 192 7.31 2.76 -2.53
C ALA A 192 5.82 3.02 -2.84
N GLY A 193 4.92 2.27 -2.20
CA GLY A 193 3.48 2.36 -2.43
C GLY A 193 2.76 3.46 -1.65
N PHE A 194 3.40 4.15 -0.70
CA PHE A 194 2.75 5.15 0.16
C PHE A 194 3.13 6.59 -0.19
N ASP A 195 2.23 7.55 0.10
CA ASP A 195 2.50 8.98 -0.10
C ASP A 195 3.40 9.55 1.00
N ALA A 196 3.32 8.98 2.21
CA ALA A 196 4.13 9.41 3.33
C ALA A 196 4.61 8.21 4.16
N ILE A 197 5.78 8.38 4.79
CA ILE A 197 6.34 7.44 5.78
C ILE A 197 6.52 8.21 7.08
N ALA A 198 5.86 7.74 8.15
CA ALA A 198 5.88 8.41 9.45
C ALA A 198 6.59 7.59 10.52
N VAL A 199 7.42 8.25 11.31
CA VAL A 199 8.06 7.67 12.50
C VAL A 199 7.92 8.60 13.70
N GLY A 200 8.03 8.07 14.92
CA GLY A 200 8.11 8.89 16.12
C GLY A 200 9.48 9.54 16.32
N GLY A 201 9.55 10.70 16.96
CA GLY A 201 10.82 11.35 17.33
C GLY A 201 11.76 10.44 18.13
N GLY A 202 11.22 9.55 18.98
CA GLY A 202 12.01 8.53 19.68
C GLY A 202 12.74 7.57 18.74
N THR A 203 12.10 7.14 17.65
CA THR A 203 12.72 6.30 16.63
C THR A 203 13.83 7.04 15.88
N VAL A 204 13.62 8.35 15.61
CA VAL A 204 14.67 9.16 14.97
C VAL A 204 15.90 9.26 15.87
N ARG A 205 15.73 9.48 17.17
CA ARG A 205 16.86 9.55 18.11
C ARG A 205 17.59 8.22 18.28
N ALA A 206 16.86 7.10 18.23
CA ALA A 206 17.47 5.78 18.44
C ALA A 206 18.19 5.26 17.20
N ASP A 207 17.60 5.44 16.00
CA ASP A 207 18.01 4.72 14.79
C ASP A 207 18.56 5.66 13.70
N ASP A 208 18.35 6.97 13.78
CA ASP A 208 18.62 7.99 12.73
C ASP A 208 18.24 7.47 11.31
N PRO A 209 16.97 7.11 11.09
CA PRO A 209 16.55 6.44 9.87
C PRO A 209 16.49 7.43 8.70
N SER A 210 16.88 7.00 7.50
CA SER A 210 16.77 7.84 6.30
C SER A 210 15.34 7.93 5.73
N LEU A 211 14.47 6.98 6.03
CA LEU A 211 13.08 6.84 5.53
C LEU A 211 12.95 6.92 4.00
N THR A 212 13.98 6.50 3.29
CA THR A 212 14.00 6.47 1.83
C THR A 212 13.58 5.10 1.29
N VAL A 213 13.13 5.09 0.05
CA VAL A 213 12.93 3.86 -0.72
C VAL A 213 14.27 3.45 -1.33
N ARG A 214 14.62 2.17 -1.22
CA ARG A 214 15.81 1.56 -1.84
C ARG A 214 15.42 0.20 -2.42
N GLY A 215 16.22 -0.32 -3.35
CA GLY A 215 16.01 -1.64 -3.94
C GLY A 215 15.31 -1.60 -5.30
N ALA A 216 14.54 -2.64 -5.62
CA ALA A 216 14.04 -2.90 -6.96
C ALA A 216 12.97 -1.92 -7.49
N VAL A 217 12.30 -1.16 -6.62
CA VAL A 217 11.24 -0.22 -7.02
C VAL A 217 11.67 1.22 -6.82
N THR A 218 11.66 1.99 -7.91
CA THR A 218 11.78 3.45 -7.86
C THR A 218 10.37 4.02 -7.96
N PRO A 219 9.84 4.66 -6.90
CA PRO A 219 8.51 5.26 -6.95
C PRO A 219 8.47 6.45 -7.91
N SER A 220 7.33 6.67 -8.57
CA SER A 220 7.12 7.84 -9.45
C SER A 220 7.24 9.17 -8.69
N LYS A 221 6.92 9.16 -7.40
CA LYS A 221 7.10 10.29 -6.48
C LYS A 221 7.64 9.74 -5.15
N PRO A 222 8.80 10.24 -4.67
CA PRO A 222 9.31 9.85 -3.36
C PRO A 222 8.30 10.15 -2.25
N PRO A 223 8.15 9.25 -1.26
CA PRO A 223 7.28 9.50 -0.11
C PRO A 223 7.73 10.71 0.71
N LEU A 224 6.77 11.48 1.24
CA LEU A 224 7.03 12.50 2.25
C LEU A 224 7.53 11.83 3.54
N ARG A 225 8.66 12.28 4.07
CA ARG A 225 9.16 11.83 5.37
C ARG A 225 8.46 12.60 6.48
N VAL A 226 7.84 11.90 7.44
CA VAL A 226 7.08 12.54 8.53
C VAL A 226 7.65 12.14 9.87
N VAL A 227 7.95 13.12 10.72
CA VAL A 227 8.38 12.90 12.10
C VAL A 227 7.26 13.33 13.04
N LEU A 228 6.74 12.38 13.82
CA LEU A 228 5.75 12.62 14.86
C LEU A 228 6.49 13.03 16.14
N ASP A 229 6.70 14.34 16.33
CA ASP A 229 7.57 14.88 17.38
C ASP A 229 6.86 15.95 18.22
N ARG A 230 5.81 15.54 18.92
CA ARG A 230 4.99 16.45 19.74
C ARG A 230 5.80 17.34 20.67
N ARG A 231 6.95 16.87 21.16
CA ARG A 231 7.80 17.61 22.12
C ARG A 231 8.84 18.50 21.47
N ALA A 232 8.96 18.49 20.15
CA ALA A 232 10.00 19.18 19.39
C ALA A 232 11.43 18.82 19.86
N GLU A 233 11.70 17.53 20.01
CA GLU A 233 12.98 16.95 20.42
C GLU A 233 13.84 16.48 19.24
N LEU A 234 13.39 16.73 18.01
CA LEU A 234 14.10 16.37 16.78
C LEU A 234 15.40 17.18 16.68
N SER A 235 16.53 16.47 16.68
CA SER A 235 17.84 17.12 16.59
C SER A 235 18.05 17.72 15.19
N PRO A 236 18.57 18.97 15.10
CA PRO A 236 19.04 19.55 13.85
C PRO A 236 20.13 18.71 13.16
N ASP A 237 20.89 17.91 13.94
CA ASP A 237 21.96 17.06 13.43
C ASP A 237 21.47 15.70 12.93
N SER A 238 20.18 15.38 13.05
CA SER A 238 19.63 14.12 12.53
C SER A 238 19.72 14.06 11.00
N GLY A 239 19.89 12.86 10.46
CA GLY A 239 19.97 12.65 9.02
C GLY A 239 18.74 13.17 8.27
N LEU A 240 17.54 13.09 8.88
CA LEU A 240 16.30 13.60 8.31
C LEU A 240 16.32 15.12 8.15
N VAL A 241 16.86 15.85 9.13
CA VAL A 241 16.97 17.32 9.09
C VAL A 241 18.04 17.75 8.11
N ARG A 242 19.24 17.17 8.18
CA ARG A 242 20.37 17.51 7.28
C ARG A 242 20.02 17.34 5.79
N THR A 243 19.15 16.38 5.48
CA THR A 243 18.74 16.09 4.09
C THR A 243 17.36 16.63 3.73
N ALA A 244 16.77 17.49 4.57
CA ALA A 244 15.40 17.99 4.36
C ALA A 244 15.22 18.82 3.08
N ARG A 245 16.26 19.51 2.63
CA ARG A 245 16.25 20.29 1.37
C ARG A 245 16.28 19.40 0.12
N GLU A 246 16.82 18.18 0.22
CA GLU A 246 16.90 17.23 -0.88
C GLU A 246 15.68 16.30 -0.92
N THR A 247 15.24 15.87 0.26
CA THR A 247 14.09 14.98 0.40
C THR A 247 13.09 15.61 1.36
N PRO A 248 11.86 15.94 0.90
CA PRO A 248 10.85 16.61 1.70
C PRO A 248 10.63 15.93 3.05
N THR A 249 10.69 16.73 4.12
CA THR A 249 10.55 16.26 5.50
C THR A 249 9.59 17.18 6.24
N LEU A 250 8.58 16.60 6.88
CA LEU A 250 7.58 17.26 7.71
C LEU A 250 7.77 16.84 9.16
N ALA A 251 7.95 17.78 10.07
CA ALA A 251 7.86 17.55 11.51
C ALA A 251 6.47 17.97 11.99
N LEU A 252 5.75 17.03 12.62
CA LEU A 252 4.48 17.29 13.30
C LEU A 252 4.76 17.53 14.77
N LEU A 253 4.72 18.80 15.17
CA LEU A 253 5.01 19.27 16.52
C LEU A 253 3.70 19.47 17.31
N GLY A 254 3.78 19.41 18.63
CA GLY A 254 2.66 19.79 19.50
C GLY A 254 2.44 21.30 19.51
N ARG A 255 1.26 21.74 19.93
CA ARG A 255 0.93 23.19 20.05
C ARG A 255 1.86 23.93 21.01
N ASP A 256 2.35 23.22 22.03
CA ASP A 256 3.24 23.77 23.05
C ASP A 256 4.72 23.67 22.68
N ALA A 257 5.03 23.33 21.42
CA ALA A 257 6.41 23.24 20.95
C ALA A 257 7.12 24.60 21.03
N PRO A 258 8.37 24.64 21.52
CA PRO A 258 9.13 25.90 21.63
C PRO A 258 9.28 26.58 20.25
N PRO A 259 8.89 27.87 20.08
CA PRO A 259 8.98 28.57 18.81
C PRO A 259 10.41 28.59 18.21
N ALA A 260 11.42 28.67 19.09
CA ALA A 260 12.82 28.65 18.67
C ALA A 260 13.19 27.33 17.96
N MET A 261 12.68 26.19 18.42
CA MET A 261 12.92 24.88 17.79
C MET A 261 12.22 24.80 16.44
N SER A 262 10.97 25.23 16.36
CA SER A 262 10.24 25.30 15.09
C SER A 262 10.98 26.14 14.05
N ALA A 263 11.48 27.34 14.44
CA ALA A 263 12.27 28.21 13.58
C ALA A 263 13.61 27.58 13.15
N ALA A 264 14.29 26.87 14.04
CA ALA A 264 15.55 26.19 13.73
C ALA A 264 15.33 25.06 12.69
N LEU A 265 14.29 24.25 12.87
CA LEU A 265 13.95 23.19 11.92
C LEU A 265 13.53 23.75 10.54
N GLN A 266 12.74 24.84 10.53
CA GLN A 266 12.37 25.52 9.28
C GLN A 266 13.59 26.10 8.55
N ALA A 267 14.53 26.72 9.29
CA ALA A 267 15.78 27.23 8.72
C ALA A 267 16.62 26.11 8.09
N ALA A 268 16.55 24.88 8.63
CA ALA A 268 17.18 23.70 8.07
C ALA A 268 16.45 23.11 6.85
N GLY A 269 15.24 23.59 6.53
CA GLY A 269 14.45 23.13 5.39
C GLY A 269 13.37 22.10 5.75
N VAL A 270 13.11 21.83 7.03
CA VAL A 270 12.03 20.98 7.48
C VAL A 270 10.72 21.76 7.45
N GLU A 271 9.68 21.16 6.84
CA GLU A 271 8.33 21.69 6.95
C GLU A 271 7.76 21.43 8.34
N ILE A 272 6.99 22.36 8.88
CA ILE A 272 6.36 22.22 10.19
C ILE A 272 4.85 22.13 10.05
N GLY A 273 4.27 21.19 10.77
CA GLY A 273 2.83 21.07 11.01
C GLY A 273 2.57 20.94 12.50
N VAL A 274 1.32 21.14 12.92
CA VAL A 274 0.91 21.03 14.32
C VAL A 274 -0.03 19.85 14.51
N ALA A 275 0.30 18.97 15.46
CA ALA A 275 -0.54 17.83 15.82
C ALA A 275 -0.21 17.35 17.24
N ASP A 276 -1.21 17.24 18.10
CA ASP A 276 -1.07 16.71 19.45
C ASP A 276 -1.37 15.20 19.54
N GLY A 277 -2.00 14.65 18.51
CA GLY A 277 -2.35 13.23 18.44
C GLY A 277 -2.56 12.71 17.01
N PRO A 278 -2.88 11.40 16.88
CA PRO A 278 -3.07 10.80 15.57
C PRO A 278 -4.17 11.43 14.72
N PRO A 279 -5.35 11.82 15.24
CA PRO A 279 -6.39 12.47 14.43
C PRO A 279 -5.93 13.79 13.80
N GLU A 280 -5.26 14.66 14.58
CA GLU A 280 -4.75 15.94 14.08
C GLU A 280 -3.60 15.73 13.07
N ALA A 281 -2.73 14.74 13.32
CA ALA A 281 -1.68 14.37 12.38
C ALA A 281 -2.27 13.95 11.03
N LEU A 282 -3.34 13.14 11.03
CA LEU A 282 -4.02 12.73 9.80
C LEU A 282 -4.73 13.88 9.10
N ALA A 283 -5.35 14.80 9.85
CA ALA A 283 -5.96 16.00 9.29
C ALA A 283 -4.91 16.91 8.62
N GLU A 284 -3.73 17.05 9.23
CA GLU A 284 -2.62 17.82 8.67
C GLU A 284 -2.10 17.17 7.37
N LEU A 285 -1.91 15.86 7.37
CA LEU A 285 -1.49 15.10 6.19
C LEU A 285 -2.52 15.21 5.06
N ALA A 286 -3.82 15.10 5.36
CA ALA A 286 -4.91 15.26 4.39
C ALA A 286 -4.91 16.65 3.74
N ARG A 287 -4.72 17.73 4.53
CA ARG A 287 -4.61 19.10 4.01
C ARG A 287 -3.44 19.29 3.04
N ARG A 288 -2.39 18.47 3.15
CA ARG A 288 -1.23 18.45 2.26
C ARG A 288 -1.41 17.52 1.06
N GLY A 289 -2.60 16.92 0.88
CA GLY A 289 -2.90 16.02 -0.23
C GLY A 289 -2.30 14.62 -0.08
N VAL A 290 -1.86 14.23 1.13
CA VAL A 290 -1.41 12.87 1.43
C VAL A 290 -2.64 11.97 1.52
N ALA A 291 -2.72 10.95 0.67
CA ALA A 291 -3.83 9.99 0.64
C ALA A 291 -3.51 8.69 1.41
N SER A 292 -2.23 8.43 1.69
CA SER A 292 -1.79 7.23 2.40
C SER A 292 -0.54 7.47 3.22
N VAL A 293 -0.47 6.87 4.42
CA VAL A 293 0.69 6.95 5.30
C VAL A 293 1.08 5.58 5.83
N LEU A 294 2.36 5.24 5.68
CA LEU A 294 2.98 4.09 6.32
C LEU A 294 3.62 4.56 7.64
N VAL A 295 3.09 4.11 8.76
CA VAL A 295 3.63 4.40 10.09
C VAL A 295 4.61 3.29 10.44
N GLU A 296 5.89 3.63 10.55
CA GLU A 296 6.97 2.75 10.99
C GLU A 296 7.46 3.22 12.35
N GLY A 297 6.55 3.20 13.32
CA GLY A 297 6.83 3.74 14.63
C GLY A 297 7.43 2.74 15.61
N GLY A 298 8.02 3.25 16.70
CA GLY A 298 8.27 2.48 17.89
C GLY A 298 6.99 2.15 18.65
N GLY A 299 7.08 1.34 19.69
CA GLY A 299 5.92 0.82 20.43
C GLY A 299 4.94 1.87 20.94
N VAL A 300 5.43 3.06 21.33
CA VAL A 300 4.57 4.16 21.79
C VAL A 300 3.72 4.73 20.67
N VAL A 301 4.28 4.90 19.47
CA VAL A 301 3.51 5.35 18.31
C VAL A 301 2.48 4.29 17.94
N ALA A 302 2.90 3.03 17.84
CA ALA A 302 2.01 1.91 17.52
C ALA A 302 0.84 1.82 18.51
N GLY A 303 1.10 1.84 19.81
CA GLY A 303 0.07 1.81 20.85
C GLY A 303 -0.94 2.96 20.72
N ARG A 304 -0.46 4.19 20.58
CA ARG A 304 -1.33 5.38 20.44
C ARG A 304 -2.18 5.37 19.17
N TRP A 305 -1.61 4.93 18.02
CA TRP A 305 -2.34 4.90 16.77
C TRP A 305 -3.41 3.80 16.76
N LEU A 306 -3.13 2.65 17.41
CA LEU A 306 -4.12 1.60 17.62
C LEU A 306 -5.21 2.01 18.63
N GLU A 307 -4.83 2.67 19.73
CA GLU A 307 -5.77 3.21 20.73
C GLU A 307 -6.73 4.23 20.10
N ALA A 308 -6.19 5.16 19.30
CA ALA A 308 -6.97 6.17 18.58
C ALA A 308 -7.87 5.59 17.48
N ASP A 309 -7.81 4.29 17.23
CA ASP A 309 -8.64 3.59 16.26
C ASP A 309 -8.55 4.13 14.82
N VAL A 310 -7.36 4.56 14.41
CA VAL A 310 -7.12 5.16 13.08
C VAL A 310 -6.35 4.26 12.11
N VAL A 311 -5.85 3.11 12.57
CA VAL A 311 -5.11 2.16 11.73
C VAL A 311 -6.08 1.34 10.88
N ASP A 312 -5.89 1.35 9.56
CA ASP A 312 -6.72 0.61 8.59
C ASP A 312 -6.08 -0.75 8.25
N ARG A 313 -4.74 -0.81 8.19
CA ARG A 313 -3.98 -2.03 7.85
C ARG A 313 -2.76 -2.18 8.75
N LEU A 314 -2.48 -3.40 9.16
CA LEU A 314 -1.28 -3.76 9.93
C LEU A 314 -0.41 -4.72 9.12
N TYR A 315 0.85 -4.37 8.95
CA TYR A 315 1.92 -5.22 8.44
C TYR A 315 2.78 -5.65 9.63
N LEU A 316 2.64 -6.87 10.08
CA LEU A 316 3.39 -7.41 11.20
C LEU A 316 4.39 -8.45 10.70
N VAL A 317 5.67 -8.15 10.81
CA VAL A 317 6.76 -9.09 10.56
C VAL A 317 7.14 -9.73 11.88
N VAL A 318 6.96 -11.05 12.00
CA VAL A 318 7.30 -11.81 13.21
C VAL A 318 8.59 -12.57 12.94
N ALA A 319 9.63 -12.21 13.67
CA ALA A 319 10.93 -12.87 13.60
C ALA A 319 11.02 -14.01 14.61
N PRO A 320 11.66 -15.16 14.28
CA PRO A 320 11.70 -16.36 15.12
C PRO A 320 12.76 -16.25 16.25
N LEU A 321 12.67 -15.18 17.06
CA LEU A 321 13.55 -14.94 18.19
C LEU A 321 12.78 -14.46 19.42
N TRP A 322 13.41 -14.54 20.59
CA TRP A 322 12.89 -14.09 21.88
C TRP A 322 13.77 -12.97 22.43
N LEU A 323 13.16 -11.90 22.94
CA LEU A 323 13.88 -10.77 23.56
C LEU A 323 13.61 -10.66 25.07
N GLY A 324 12.60 -11.37 25.57
CA GLY A 324 12.27 -11.43 27.00
C GLY A 324 11.47 -10.24 27.51
N GLU A 325 11.12 -10.31 28.80
CA GLU A 325 10.22 -9.34 29.44
C GLU A 325 10.77 -7.91 29.42
N GLU A 326 12.09 -7.76 29.59
CA GLU A 326 12.77 -6.44 29.59
C GLU A 326 12.91 -5.84 28.17
N GLY A 327 12.58 -6.59 27.13
CA GLY A 327 12.58 -6.07 25.77
C GLY A 327 11.53 -4.97 25.56
N VAL A 328 11.80 -4.05 24.63
CA VAL A 328 10.90 -2.93 24.32
C VAL A 328 9.61 -3.43 23.70
N SER A 329 8.46 -3.14 24.32
CA SER A 329 7.14 -3.59 23.85
C SER A 329 6.78 -3.00 22.48
N ALA A 330 6.22 -3.82 21.61
CA ALA A 330 5.70 -3.41 20.30
C ALA A 330 4.46 -2.49 20.40
N PHE A 331 3.72 -2.56 21.50
CA PHE A 331 2.44 -1.87 21.69
C PHE A 331 2.40 -1.14 23.05
N ALA A 332 3.44 -0.34 23.31
CA ALA A 332 3.58 0.36 24.58
C ALA A 332 2.44 1.37 24.80
N GLY A 333 1.79 1.27 25.95
CA GLY A 333 0.68 2.14 26.34
C GLY A 333 -0.68 1.77 25.72
N LEU A 334 -0.76 0.69 24.93
CA LEU A 334 -2.06 0.18 24.48
C LEU A 334 -2.79 -0.47 25.66
N PRO A 335 -4.01 0.00 26.01
CA PRO A 335 -4.76 -0.58 27.11
C PRO A 335 -5.12 -2.05 26.88
N GLY A 336 -5.04 -2.84 27.92
CA GLY A 336 -5.53 -4.23 27.89
C GLY A 336 -7.05 -4.28 27.73
N SER A 337 -7.54 -5.37 27.15
CA SER A 337 -8.97 -5.68 27.05
C SER A 337 -9.28 -7.09 27.48
N ALA A 338 -10.52 -7.34 27.94
CA ALA A 338 -11.02 -8.68 28.06
C ALA A 338 -11.17 -9.35 26.68
N ILE A 339 -11.11 -10.68 26.62
CA ILE A 339 -11.16 -11.43 25.34
C ILE A 339 -12.45 -11.12 24.57
N GLU A 340 -13.58 -10.95 25.29
CA GLU A 340 -14.89 -10.66 24.71
C GLU A 340 -14.95 -9.29 24.04
N GLY A 341 -14.18 -8.30 24.53
CA GLY A 341 -14.09 -6.96 24.00
C GLY A 341 -12.88 -6.72 23.10
N ALA A 342 -12.04 -7.75 22.90
CA ALA A 342 -10.82 -7.61 22.10
C ALA A 342 -11.14 -7.37 20.62
N ARG A 343 -10.49 -6.37 20.04
CA ARG A 343 -10.62 -6.09 18.60
C ARG A 343 -10.02 -7.22 17.80
N ARG A 344 -10.78 -7.77 16.87
CA ARG A 344 -10.31 -8.78 15.95
C ARG A 344 -9.94 -8.13 14.63
N TRP A 345 -8.79 -8.52 14.09
CA TRP A 345 -8.34 -8.11 12.76
C TRP A 345 -8.56 -9.26 11.78
N ARG A 346 -8.86 -8.94 10.53
CA ARG A 346 -8.99 -9.93 9.46
C ARG A 346 -7.64 -10.11 8.78
N THR A 347 -7.05 -11.29 8.91
CA THR A 347 -5.82 -11.62 8.17
C THR A 347 -6.15 -11.78 6.69
N VAL A 348 -5.47 -11.00 5.86
CA VAL A 348 -5.64 -10.99 4.39
C VAL A 348 -4.46 -11.63 3.65
N GLU A 349 -3.28 -11.68 4.29
CA GLU A 349 -2.10 -12.34 3.73
C GLU A 349 -1.24 -12.95 4.85
N ARG A 350 -0.63 -14.11 4.53
CA ARG A 350 0.47 -14.71 5.31
C ARG A 350 1.54 -15.11 4.33
N ARG A 351 2.78 -14.67 4.59
CA ARG A 351 3.90 -14.94 3.69
C ARG A 351 5.20 -15.09 4.48
N ALA A 352 6.05 -16.03 4.05
CA ALA A 352 7.44 -16.12 4.54
C ALA A 352 8.29 -15.01 3.91
N LEU A 353 9.17 -14.43 4.70
CA LEU A 353 10.22 -13.49 4.29
C LEU A 353 11.55 -14.02 4.86
N GLY A 354 12.18 -14.96 4.17
CA GLY A 354 13.23 -15.79 4.74
C GLY A 354 12.67 -16.59 5.93
N ASP A 355 13.31 -16.49 7.08
CA ASP A 355 12.85 -17.13 8.32
C ASP A 355 11.71 -16.34 9.03
N ASP A 356 11.49 -15.08 8.64
CA ASP A 356 10.45 -14.25 9.23
C ASP A 356 9.07 -14.57 8.62
N THR A 357 8.01 -14.30 9.37
CA THR A 357 6.63 -14.41 8.90
C THR A 357 5.97 -13.04 8.80
N LEU A 358 5.50 -12.68 7.60
CA LEU A 358 4.65 -11.52 7.39
C LEU A 358 3.19 -11.88 7.59
N LEU A 359 2.52 -11.12 8.44
CA LEU A 359 1.07 -11.09 8.57
C LEU A 359 0.55 -9.73 8.09
N VAL A 360 -0.34 -9.75 7.09
CA VAL A 360 -1.07 -8.54 6.68
C VAL A 360 -2.49 -8.67 7.18
N MET A 361 -2.95 -7.68 7.93
CA MET A 361 -4.25 -7.69 8.55
C MET A 361 -4.99 -6.38 8.27
N ASP A 362 -6.24 -6.49 7.86
CA ASP A 362 -7.13 -5.35 7.68
C ASP A 362 -8.04 -5.19 8.89
N ARG A 363 -8.38 -3.95 9.19
CA ARG A 363 -9.44 -3.60 10.12
C ARG A 363 -10.77 -4.14 9.58
N PRO A 364 -11.65 -4.71 10.44
CA PRO A 364 -12.97 -5.22 10.05
C PRO A 364 -13.86 -4.15 9.42
#